data_bb457f14ab74f28f35b0195af05497e6
#
_entry.id   bb457f14ab74f28f35b0195af05497e6
#
_cell.length_a   1.000
_cell.length_b   1.000
_cell.length_c   1.000
_cell.angle_alpha   90.00
_cell.angle_beta   90.00
_cell.angle_gamma   90.00
#
_symmetry.space_group_name_H-M   'P 1'
#
loop_
_entity.id
_entity.type
_entity.pdbx_description
1 polymer ?
#
loop_
_entity_poly.entity_id
_entity_poly.type
_entity_poly.pdbx_seq_one_letter_code
_entity_poly.pdbx_strand_id
1 'polypeptide(L)'
;MEVAATPPSLALAFLDDTTLVMGNQESLHTVIGAKGGRREPLEPDHTMNDLVSEVAGQGQFWLVANNHLIPTQLGSDDAPLILPSTIGNLEAISMSLQVGNGLSARLAGIATSSEDARMLTDSLNGLIAMGKMMLQGSQPELIEILDGVHAEQDDQKINIEVTLSQPSFDFLLSIVDQELSNMAIGSGL
;
A
#
# COMPACT_ATOMS: atom_id res chain seq x y z
N MET A 1 29.52 -18.81 -14.13
CA MET A 1 29.01 -19.59 -12.97
C MET A 1 27.87 -18.77 -12.41
N GLU A 2 26.67 -19.06 -12.83
CA GLU A 2 25.45 -18.32 -12.48
C GLU A 2 24.99 -18.80 -11.11
N VAL A 3 25.03 -17.94 -10.12
CA VAL A 3 24.51 -18.26 -8.78
C VAL A 3 22.99 -18.12 -8.89
N ALA A 4 22.29 -19.24 -8.93
CA ALA A 4 20.84 -19.26 -8.85
C ALA A 4 20.44 -18.61 -7.50
N ALA A 5 19.74 -17.47 -7.59
CA ALA A 5 19.15 -16.83 -6.43
C ALA A 5 18.12 -17.78 -5.83
N THR A 6 18.37 -18.30 -4.65
CA THR A 6 17.37 -19.07 -3.90
C THR A 6 16.19 -18.12 -3.61
N PRO A 7 14.95 -18.50 -3.92
CA PRO A 7 13.80 -17.65 -3.60
C PRO A 7 13.79 -17.38 -2.09
N PRO A 8 13.44 -16.17 -1.67
CA PRO A 8 13.41 -15.83 -0.24
C PRO A 8 12.46 -16.78 0.47
N SER A 9 13.01 -17.60 1.39
CA SER A 9 12.21 -18.52 2.18
C SER A 9 11.35 -17.71 3.16
N LEU A 10 10.03 -17.73 2.96
CA LEU A 10 9.08 -17.15 3.89
C LEU A 10 9.08 -17.97 5.18
N ALA A 11 9.26 -17.32 6.31
CA ALA A 11 9.23 -17.91 7.62
C ALA A 11 8.23 -17.19 8.53
N LEU A 12 7.71 -17.90 9.52
CA LEU A 12 6.72 -17.42 10.48
C LEU A 12 7.25 -17.64 11.89
N ALA A 13 7.00 -16.70 12.80
CA ALA A 13 7.31 -16.86 14.22
C ALA A 13 6.25 -16.18 15.09
N PHE A 14 5.82 -16.86 16.16
CA PHE A 14 5.04 -16.23 17.23
C PHE A 14 6.01 -15.51 18.18
N LEU A 15 5.81 -14.19 18.35
CA LEU A 15 6.55 -13.41 19.34
C LEU A 15 5.91 -13.53 20.73
N ASP A 16 4.61 -13.68 20.80
CA ASP A 16 3.79 -13.91 21.98
C ASP A 16 2.42 -14.48 21.56
N ASP A 17 1.49 -14.62 22.52
CA ASP A 17 0.17 -15.24 22.32
C ASP A 17 -0.73 -14.45 21.34
N THR A 18 -0.38 -13.19 21.04
CA THR A 18 -1.19 -12.28 20.22
C THR A 18 -0.45 -11.74 19.00
N THR A 19 0.86 -11.99 18.88
CA THR A 19 1.70 -11.41 17.85
C THR A 19 2.38 -12.48 17.01
N LEU A 20 2.01 -12.54 15.74
CA LEU A 20 2.65 -13.35 14.70
C LEU A 20 3.46 -12.44 13.79
N VAL A 21 4.71 -12.81 13.51
CA VAL A 21 5.53 -12.13 12.50
C VAL A 21 5.84 -13.06 11.35
N MET A 22 5.88 -12.49 10.15
CA MET A 22 6.15 -13.18 8.91
C MET A 22 7.21 -12.39 8.13
N GLY A 23 8.18 -13.09 7.55
CA GLY A 23 9.24 -12.46 6.78
C GLY A 23 10.30 -13.46 6.35
N ASN A 24 11.43 -12.97 5.82
CA ASN A 24 12.57 -13.84 5.60
C ASN A 24 13.24 -14.21 6.94
N GLN A 25 14.01 -15.30 6.95
CA GLN A 25 14.61 -15.84 8.16
C GLN A 25 15.53 -14.82 8.89
N GLU A 26 16.27 -14.01 8.15
CA GLU A 26 17.18 -13.02 8.73
C GLU A 26 16.41 -11.90 9.46
N SER A 27 15.36 -11.37 8.82
CA SER A 27 14.47 -10.38 9.42
C SER A 27 13.79 -10.91 10.68
N LEU A 28 13.33 -12.16 10.66
CA LEU A 28 12.73 -12.78 11.84
C LEU A 28 13.73 -12.92 13.01
N HIS A 29 14.94 -13.33 12.73
CA HIS A 29 15.99 -13.39 13.78
C HIS A 29 16.28 -12.01 14.38
N THR A 30 16.23 -10.96 13.56
CA THR A 30 16.40 -9.58 14.02
C THR A 30 15.26 -9.16 14.96
N VAL A 31 14.01 -9.39 14.57
CA VAL A 31 12.83 -9.03 15.37
C VAL A 31 12.79 -9.82 16.69
N ILE A 32 13.03 -11.14 16.65
CA ILE A 32 13.09 -11.98 17.85
C ILE A 32 14.23 -11.54 18.78
N GLY A 33 15.38 -11.16 18.21
CA GLY A 33 16.53 -10.64 18.96
C GLY A 33 16.24 -9.32 19.65
N ALA A 34 15.54 -8.40 18.97
CA ALA A 34 15.14 -7.11 19.52
C ALA A 34 14.14 -7.29 20.67
N LYS A 35 13.10 -8.13 20.50
CA LYS A 35 12.15 -8.43 21.58
C LYS A 35 12.83 -9.08 22.79
N GLY A 36 13.81 -9.92 22.57
CA GLY A 36 14.58 -10.58 23.63
C GLY A 36 15.66 -9.69 24.29
N GLY A 37 15.76 -8.42 23.92
CA GLY A 37 16.78 -7.48 24.45
C GLY A 37 18.22 -7.82 24.04
N ARG A 38 18.40 -8.71 23.06
CA ARG A 38 19.72 -9.14 22.56
C ARG A 38 20.26 -8.26 21.42
N ARG A 39 19.42 -7.39 20.90
CA ARG A 39 19.77 -6.34 19.92
C ARG A 39 19.17 -5.03 20.37
N GLU A 40 19.86 -3.94 20.13
CA GLU A 40 19.29 -2.61 20.29
C GLU A 40 18.07 -2.50 19.37
N PRO A 41 16.97 -1.84 19.81
CA PRO A 41 15.89 -1.49 18.92
C PRO A 41 16.47 -0.67 17.77
N LEU A 42 15.84 -0.75 16.59
CA LEU A 42 16.19 0.11 15.46
C LEU A 42 16.35 1.54 15.97
N GLU A 43 17.44 2.21 15.55
CA GLU A 43 17.60 3.65 15.84
C GLU A 43 16.29 4.36 15.50
N PRO A 44 15.84 5.29 16.34
CA PRO A 44 14.57 5.96 16.11
C PRO A 44 14.66 6.75 14.80
N ASP A 45 14.15 6.17 13.73
CA ASP A 45 13.79 6.91 12.53
C ASP A 45 12.52 7.69 12.86
N HIS A 46 12.67 9.00 13.06
CA HIS A 46 11.57 9.87 13.44
C HIS A 46 10.43 9.79 12.44
N THR A 47 10.73 9.78 11.14
CA THR A 47 9.72 9.69 10.07
C THR A 47 8.92 8.39 10.17
N MET A 48 9.59 7.25 10.34
CA MET A 48 8.92 5.96 10.47
C MET A 48 8.11 5.85 11.77
N ASN A 49 8.63 6.37 12.89
CA ASN A 49 7.91 6.36 14.16
C ASN A 49 6.67 7.25 14.13
N ASP A 50 6.74 8.42 13.50
CA ASP A 50 5.60 9.31 13.33
C ASP A 50 4.51 8.62 12.48
N LEU A 51 4.88 8.01 11.35
CA LEU A 51 3.94 7.26 10.51
C LEU A 51 3.33 6.06 11.22
N VAL A 52 4.11 5.30 11.99
CA VAL A 52 3.58 4.20 12.81
C VAL A 52 2.59 4.74 13.84
N SER A 53 2.90 5.85 14.51
CA SER A 53 2.03 6.46 15.51
C SER A 53 0.70 6.94 14.92
N GLU A 54 0.72 7.38 13.66
CA GLU A 54 -0.49 7.82 12.94
C GLU A 54 -1.41 6.64 12.56
N VAL A 55 -0.86 5.48 12.20
CA VAL A 55 -1.67 4.37 11.67
C VAL A 55 -1.92 3.25 12.67
N ALA A 56 -1.10 3.11 13.69
CA ALA A 56 -1.25 2.06 14.69
C ALA A 56 -2.60 2.17 15.41
N GLY A 57 -3.41 1.11 15.30
CA GLY A 57 -4.75 1.07 15.88
C GLY A 57 -5.84 1.81 15.08
N GLN A 58 -5.53 2.33 13.89
CA GLN A 58 -6.50 3.04 13.03
C GLN A 58 -7.34 2.11 12.14
N GLY A 59 -7.26 0.81 12.30
CA GLY A 59 -8.04 -0.15 11.52
C GLY A 59 -7.67 -1.59 11.85
N GLN A 60 -8.23 -2.54 11.09
CA GLN A 60 -7.90 -3.96 11.21
C GLN A 60 -6.55 -4.31 10.59
N PHE A 61 -6.11 -3.51 9.63
CA PHE A 61 -4.81 -3.65 8.97
C PHE A 61 -4.12 -2.29 8.89
N TRP A 62 -2.82 -2.30 9.11
CA TRP A 62 -1.97 -1.15 8.82
C TRP A 62 -0.59 -1.58 8.36
N LEU A 63 0.06 -0.69 7.61
CA LEU A 63 1.39 -0.90 7.05
C LEU A 63 2.16 0.42 7.11
N VAL A 64 3.46 0.34 7.40
CA VAL A 64 4.43 1.41 7.19
C VAL A 64 5.63 0.84 6.47
N ALA A 65 6.10 1.51 5.44
CA ALA A 65 7.26 1.10 4.66
C ALA A 65 8.11 2.31 4.24
N ASN A 66 9.41 2.13 4.20
CA ASN A 66 10.33 3.09 3.59
C ASN A 66 10.54 2.78 2.09
N ASN A 67 11.23 3.67 1.38
CA ASN A 67 11.47 3.56 -0.05
C ASN A 67 12.18 2.26 -0.48
N HIS A 68 12.97 1.64 0.39
CA HIS A 68 13.64 0.37 0.09
C HIS A 68 12.68 -0.80 -0.11
N LEU A 69 11.46 -0.70 0.44
CA LEU A 69 10.41 -1.70 0.31
C LEU A 69 9.37 -1.34 -0.76
N ILE A 70 9.41 -0.12 -1.28
CA ILE A 70 8.52 0.30 -2.37
C ILE A 70 9.06 -0.31 -3.67
N PRO A 71 8.35 -1.25 -4.31
CA PRO A 71 8.83 -1.84 -5.56
C PRO A 71 8.96 -0.76 -6.63
N THR A 72 10.18 -0.48 -7.08
CA THR A 72 10.44 0.49 -8.15
C THR A 72 9.82 0.07 -9.49
N GLN A 73 9.39 -1.20 -9.61
CA GLN A 73 8.72 -1.75 -10.78
C GLN A 73 7.21 -1.45 -10.84
N LEU A 74 6.62 -0.84 -9.79
CA LEU A 74 5.21 -0.44 -9.82
C LEU A 74 4.89 0.61 -10.90
N GLY A 75 5.91 1.28 -11.45
CA GLY A 75 5.81 2.21 -12.58
C GLY A 75 6.31 1.65 -13.92
N SER A 76 6.56 0.33 -14.05
CA SER A 76 6.93 -0.28 -15.31
C SER A 76 5.71 -0.48 -16.23
N ASP A 77 5.94 -0.51 -17.54
CA ASP A 77 4.88 -0.66 -18.57
C ASP A 77 4.06 -1.96 -18.41
N ASP A 78 4.58 -2.94 -17.67
CA ASP A 78 3.92 -4.21 -17.34
C ASP A 78 3.12 -4.17 -16.02
N ALA A 79 3.12 -3.06 -15.30
CA ALA A 79 2.35 -2.94 -14.06
C ALA A 79 0.86 -2.80 -14.36
N PRO A 80 -0.04 -3.57 -13.69
CA PRO A 80 -1.48 -3.48 -13.92
C PRO A 80 -2.07 -2.14 -13.45
N LEU A 81 -1.31 -1.32 -12.74
CA LEU A 81 -1.66 0.02 -12.28
C LEU A 81 -0.73 1.03 -12.95
N ILE A 82 -1.29 1.98 -13.67
CA ILE A 82 -0.57 3.15 -14.20
C ILE A 82 -0.30 4.09 -13.00
N LEU A 83 0.76 3.78 -12.26
CA LEU A 83 1.21 4.65 -11.18
C LEU A 83 2.13 5.74 -11.77
N PRO A 84 2.02 6.99 -11.31
CA PRO A 84 2.92 8.04 -11.73
C PRO A 84 4.39 7.64 -11.48
N SER A 85 5.29 7.94 -12.43
CA SER A 85 6.74 7.69 -12.28
C SER A 85 7.34 8.39 -11.05
N THR A 86 6.66 9.42 -10.55
CA THR A 86 7.00 10.18 -9.34
C THR A 86 6.85 9.37 -8.03
N ILE A 87 6.26 8.17 -8.08
CA ILE A 87 6.18 7.32 -6.88
C ILE A 87 7.56 6.91 -6.38
N GLY A 88 8.57 6.89 -7.25
CA GLY A 88 9.97 6.69 -6.88
C GLY A 88 10.57 7.80 -6.01
N ASN A 89 9.90 8.96 -5.91
CA ASN A 89 10.30 10.10 -5.08
C ASN A 89 9.66 10.05 -3.68
N LEU A 90 9.03 8.94 -3.30
CA LEU A 90 8.55 8.75 -1.94
C LEU A 90 9.66 8.17 -1.05
N GLU A 91 9.86 8.76 0.11
CA GLU A 91 10.79 8.28 1.15
C GLU A 91 10.14 7.21 2.03
N ALA A 92 8.87 7.37 2.32
CA ALA A 92 8.10 6.45 3.14
C ALA A 92 6.62 6.47 2.77
N ILE A 93 5.93 5.40 3.07
CA ILE A 93 4.49 5.28 2.93
C ILE A 93 3.89 4.66 4.20
N SER A 94 2.66 5.06 4.49
CA SER A 94 1.83 4.39 5.49
C SER A 94 0.43 4.13 4.92
N MET A 95 -0.22 3.11 5.46
CA MET A 95 -1.58 2.76 5.11
C MET A 95 -2.31 2.22 6.33
N SER A 96 -3.55 2.59 6.49
CA SER A 96 -4.49 1.91 7.40
C SER A 96 -5.76 1.53 6.63
N LEU A 97 -6.35 0.40 7.00
CA LEU A 97 -7.51 -0.17 6.35
C LEU A 97 -8.52 -0.63 7.39
N GLN A 98 -9.76 -0.24 7.20
CA GLN A 98 -10.89 -0.66 8.02
C GLN A 98 -12.02 -1.16 7.12
N VAL A 99 -12.45 -2.40 7.37
CA VAL A 99 -13.60 -3.02 6.72
C VAL A 99 -14.73 -3.12 7.73
N GLY A 100 -15.91 -2.65 7.37
CA GLY A 100 -17.12 -2.67 8.19
C GLY A 100 -18.35 -2.67 7.29
N ASN A 101 -19.16 -1.62 7.35
CA ASN A 101 -20.25 -1.39 6.39
C ASN A 101 -19.73 -0.71 5.11
N GLY A 102 -18.68 -1.32 4.52
CA GLY A 102 -17.92 -0.78 3.40
C GLY A 102 -16.42 -0.81 3.71
N LEU A 103 -15.63 -0.04 2.96
CA LEU A 103 -14.19 0.07 3.11
C LEU A 103 -13.80 1.52 3.43
N SER A 104 -12.96 1.71 4.44
CA SER A 104 -12.25 2.96 4.66
C SER A 104 -10.76 2.68 4.67
N ALA A 105 -10.03 3.36 3.81
CA ALA A 105 -8.57 3.29 3.78
C ALA A 105 -7.97 4.69 3.83
N ARG A 106 -6.87 4.82 4.54
CA ARG A 106 -6.03 6.02 4.54
C ARG A 106 -4.62 5.62 4.14
N LEU A 107 -4.10 6.32 3.15
CA LEU A 107 -2.72 6.17 2.72
C LEU A 107 -2.03 7.52 2.91
N ALA A 108 -0.79 7.49 3.38
CA ALA A 108 0.05 8.68 3.37
C ALA A 108 1.39 8.33 2.72
N GLY A 109 1.93 9.28 1.99
CA GLY A 109 3.26 9.23 1.40
C GLY A 109 4.08 10.43 1.83
N ILE A 110 5.33 10.24 2.20
CA ILE A 110 6.29 11.31 2.45
C ILE A 110 7.16 11.42 1.21
N ALA A 111 7.08 12.54 0.49
CA ALA A 111 7.88 12.80 -0.68
C ALA A 111 9.21 13.47 -0.31
N THR A 112 10.20 13.38 -1.20
CA THR A 112 11.53 14.00 -1.04
C THR A 112 11.48 15.51 -1.02
N SER A 113 10.42 16.12 -1.59
CA SER A 113 10.19 17.56 -1.57
C SER A 113 8.69 17.89 -1.65
N SER A 114 8.32 19.11 -1.22
CA SER A 114 6.94 19.62 -1.37
C SER A 114 6.51 19.71 -2.83
N GLU A 115 7.45 19.96 -3.76
CA GLU A 115 7.16 19.98 -5.20
C GLU A 115 6.83 18.58 -5.72
N ASP A 116 7.58 17.54 -5.29
CA ASP A 116 7.26 16.16 -5.64
C ASP A 116 5.90 15.73 -5.08
N ALA A 117 5.60 16.12 -3.83
CA ALA A 117 4.30 15.88 -3.21
C ALA A 117 3.18 16.51 -4.02
N ARG A 118 3.36 17.79 -4.44
CA ARG A 118 2.40 18.50 -5.26
C ARG A 118 2.18 17.81 -6.61
N MET A 119 3.27 17.51 -7.32
CA MET A 119 3.19 16.83 -8.63
C MET A 119 2.48 15.48 -8.54
N LEU A 120 2.74 14.71 -7.48
CA LEU A 120 2.10 13.41 -7.28
C LEU A 120 0.60 13.57 -6.98
N THR A 121 0.26 14.52 -6.10
CA THR A 121 -1.15 14.82 -5.76
C THR A 121 -1.93 15.32 -6.99
N ASP A 122 -1.36 16.25 -7.77
CA ASP A 122 -1.96 16.75 -9.00
C ASP A 122 -2.15 15.63 -10.03
N SER A 123 -1.17 14.74 -10.16
CA SER A 123 -1.26 13.58 -11.06
C SER A 123 -2.37 12.61 -10.64
N LEU A 124 -2.48 12.30 -9.35
CA LEU A 124 -3.53 11.42 -8.81
C LEU A 124 -4.91 12.02 -9.04
N ASN A 125 -5.09 13.30 -8.72
CA ASN A 125 -6.36 14.01 -8.94
C ASN A 125 -6.71 14.08 -10.43
N GLY A 126 -5.71 14.27 -11.31
CA GLY A 126 -5.87 14.22 -12.76
C GLY A 126 -6.33 12.84 -13.25
N LEU A 127 -5.74 11.76 -12.74
CA LEU A 127 -6.13 10.39 -13.08
C LEU A 127 -7.56 10.08 -12.61
N ILE A 128 -7.93 10.49 -11.40
CA ILE A 128 -9.30 10.34 -10.88
C ILE A 128 -10.29 11.08 -11.77
N ALA A 129 -10.00 12.33 -12.11
CA ALA A 129 -10.87 13.14 -12.97
C ALA A 129 -11.02 12.55 -14.38
N MET A 130 -9.91 12.09 -14.97
CA MET A 130 -9.91 11.42 -16.28
C MET A 130 -10.69 10.11 -16.23
N GLY A 131 -10.50 9.30 -15.18
CA GLY A 131 -11.26 8.07 -14.98
C GLY A 131 -12.76 8.31 -14.92
N LYS A 132 -13.20 9.29 -14.12
CA LYS A 132 -14.62 9.68 -14.04
C LYS A 132 -15.17 10.10 -15.40
N MET A 133 -14.41 10.86 -16.18
CA MET A 133 -14.83 11.31 -17.52
C MET A 133 -14.94 10.15 -18.51
N MET A 134 -14.00 9.20 -18.48
CA MET A 134 -14.01 8.04 -19.38
C MET A 134 -15.14 7.06 -19.06
N LEU A 135 -15.53 6.94 -17.80
CA LEU A 135 -16.56 6.02 -17.32
C LEU A 135 -17.96 6.63 -17.37
N GLN A 136 -18.07 7.93 -17.67
CA GLN A 136 -19.34 8.65 -17.71
C GLN A 136 -20.32 8.00 -18.71
N GLY A 137 -21.44 7.53 -18.19
CA GLY A 137 -22.51 6.91 -18.99
C GLY A 137 -22.33 5.40 -19.27
N SER A 138 -21.23 4.76 -18.81
CA SER A 138 -20.99 3.34 -19.06
C SER A 138 -20.95 2.48 -17.79
N GLN A 139 -20.35 2.97 -16.71
CA GLN A 139 -20.12 2.19 -15.48
C GLN A 139 -20.27 3.07 -14.23
N PRO A 140 -21.53 3.34 -13.80
CA PRO A 140 -21.82 4.22 -12.68
C PRO A 140 -21.20 3.71 -11.36
N GLU A 141 -21.08 2.41 -11.18
CA GLU A 141 -20.49 1.79 -9.99
C GLU A 141 -19.00 2.15 -9.83
N LEU A 142 -18.25 2.21 -10.94
CA LEU A 142 -16.84 2.64 -10.91
C LEU A 142 -16.71 4.14 -10.65
N ILE A 143 -17.67 4.95 -11.10
CA ILE A 143 -17.68 6.39 -10.79
C ILE A 143 -17.88 6.59 -9.29
N GLU A 144 -18.79 5.85 -8.66
CA GLU A 144 -19.01 5.91 -7.21
C GLU A 144 -17.73 5.54 -6.42
N ILE A 145 -16.98 4.53 -6.89
CA ILE A 145 -15.67 4.18 -6.31
C ILE A 145 -14.70 5.36 -6.43
N LEU A 146 -14.58 5.97 -7.61
CA LEU A 146 -13.70 7.11 -7.82
C LEU A 146 -14.15 8.37 -7.07
N ASP A 147 -15.44 8.52 -6.79
CA ASP A 147 -15.98 9.60 -5.95
C ASP A 147 -15.56 9.44 -4.48
N GLY A 148 -15.32 8.20 -4.05
CA GLY A 148 -14.83 7.88 -2.70
C GLY A 148 -13.33 8.10 -2.52
N VAL A 149 -12.57 8.48 -3.55
CA VAL A 149 -11.11 8.69 -3.49
C VAL A 149 -10.78 10.17 -3.48
N HIS A 150 -10.06 10.61 -2.44
CA HIS A 150 -9.61 11.99 -2.29
C HIS A 150 -8.11 12.01 -2.02
N ALA A 151 -7.38 12.90 -2.72
CA ALA A 151 -5.95 13.09 -2.53
C ALA A 151 -5.67 14.56 -2.22
N GLU A 152 -4.95 14.81 -1.12
CA GLU A 152 -4.57 16.14 -0.65
C GLU A 152 -3.08 16.16 -0.29
N GLN A 153 -2.47 17.35 -0.39
CA GLN A 153 -1.09 17.61 -0.01
C GLN A 153 -1.03 18.45 1.25
N ASP A 154 -0.09 18.12 2.13
CA ASP A 154 0.32 18.93 3.27
C ASP A 154 1.86 18.94 3.32
N ASP A 155 2.47 20.01 2.82
CA ASP A 155 3.91 20.17 2.61
C ASP A 155 4.50 18.98 1.81
N GLN A 156 5.37 18.17 2.38
CA GLN A 156 5.95 16.97 1.77
C GLN A 156 5.05 15.72 1.89
N LYS A 157 3.96 15.84 2.64
CA LYS A 157 3.05 14.72 2.89
C LYS A 157 1.90 14.73 1.89
N ILE A 158 1.62 13.57 1.34
CA ILE A 158 0.46 13.29 0.50
C ILE A 158 -0.48 12.43 1.32
N ASN A 159 -1.74 12.83 1.43
CA ASN A 159 -2.78 12.07 2.10
C ASN A 159 -3.80 11.61 1.06
N ILE A 160 -4.10 10.32 1.04
CA ILE A 160 -5.12 9.74 0.17
C ILE A 160 -6.14 9.05 1.08
N GLU A 161 -7.38 9.50 1.01
CA GLU A 161 -8.51 8.86 1.68
C GLU A 161 -9.36 8.12 0.66
N VAL A 162 -9.72 6.88 1.00
CA VAL A 162 -10.63 6.05 0.21
C VAL A 162 -11.79 5.64 1.09
N THR A 163 -13.00 6.02 0.72
CA THR A 163 -14.21 5.62 1.42
C THR A 163 -15.20 5.00 0.42
N LEU A 164 -15.48 3.72 0.58
CA LEU A 164 -16.41 2.99 -0.27
C LEU A 164 -17.62 2.54 0.54
N SER A 165 -18.80 2.72 -0.02
CA SER A 165 -20.03 2.11 0.49
C SER A 165 -19.95 0.58 0.43
N GLN A 166 -20.79 -0.13 1.18
CA GLN A 166 -20.83 -1.59 1.09
C GLN A 166 -21.08 -2.08 -0.34
N PRO A 167 -22.06 -1.54 -1.12
CA PRO A 167 -22.27 -1.96 -2.49
C PRO A 167 -21.05 -1.74 -3.40
N SER A 168 -20.39 -0.59 -3.28
CA SER A 168 -19.17 -0.27 -4.07
C SER A 168 -18.00 -1.17 -3.70
N PHE A 169 -17.88 -1.54 -2.42
CA PHE A 169 -16.85 -2.48 -1.96
C PHE A 169 -17.12 -3.91 -2.45
N ASP A 170 -18.36 -4.38 -2.37
CA ASP A 170 -18.76 -5.70 -2.89
C ASP A 170 -18.54 -5.79 -4.41
N PHE A 171 -18.84 -4.71 -5.13
CA PHE A 171 -18.56 -4.62 -6.57
C PHE A 171 -17.06 -4.71 -6.86
N LEU A 172 -16.22 -3.97 -6.12
CA LEU A 172 -14.76 -4.05 -6.24
C LEU A 172 -14.23 -5.46 -5.99
N LEU A 173 -14.71 -6.13 -4.93
CA LEU A 173 -14.35 -7.52 -4.63
C LEU A 173 -14.73 -8.46 -5.77
N SER A 174 -15.88 -8.27 -6.42
CA SER A 174 -16.31 -9.10 -7.54
C SER A 174 -15.38 -8.98 -8.75
N ILE A 175 -14.85 -7.78 -9.02
CA ILE A 175 -13.85 -7.57 -10.09
C ILE A 175 -12.54 -8.30 -9.75
N VAL A 176 -12.05 -8.15 -8.52
CA VAL A 176 -10.81 -8.80 -8.08
C VAL A 176 -10.93 -10.33 -8.16
N ASP A 177 -12.05 -10.89 -7.71
CA ASP A 177 -12.30 -12.34 -7.77
C ASP A 177 -12.34 -12.85 -9.21
N GLN A 178 -12.96 -12.10 -10.11
CA GLN A 178 -12.99 -12.42 -11.54
C GLN A 178 -11.57 -12.42 -12.15
N GLU A 179 -10.75 -11.43 -11.85
CA GLU A 179 -9.38 -11.35 -12.35
C GLU A 179 -8.50 -12.48 -11.80
N LEU A 180 -8.60 -12.78 -10.50
CA LEU A 180 -7.89 -13.90 -9.89
C LEU A 180 -8.30 -15.25 -10.52
N SER A 181 -9.59 -15.43 -10.79
CA SER A 181 -10.11 -16.63 -11.45
C SER A 181 -9.57 -16.75 -12.88
N ASN A 182 -9.50 -15.65 -13.63
CA ASN A 182 -8.94 -15.63 -14.99
C ASN A 182 -7.44 -15.96 -14.99
N MET A 183 -6.67 -15.43 -14.04
CA MET A 183 -5.25 -15.76 -13.89
C MET A 183 -5.02 -17.22 -13.53
N ALA A 184 -5.85 -17.80 -12.66
CA ALA A 184 -5.76 -19.20 -12.28
C ALA A 184 -6.04 -20.15 -13.46
N ILE A 185 -6.98 -19.80 -14.34
CA ILE A 185 -7.29 -20.58 -15.55
C ILE A 185 -6.20 -20.43 -16.62
N GLY A 186 -5.60 -19.23 -16.75
CA GLY A 186 -4.53 -18.95 -17.72
C GLY A 186 -3.18 -19.61 -17.37
N SER A 187 -2.97 -19.93 -16.08
CA SER A 187 -1.80 -20.66 -15.58
C SER A 187 -1.99 -22.18 -15.55
N GLY A 188 -3.07 -22.68 -16.14
CA GLY A 188 -3.40 -24.10 -16.21
C GLY A 188 -2.34 -24.90 -16.94
N LEU A 189 -1.65 -25.69 -16.16
CA LEU A 189 -0.81 -26.87 -16.45
C LEU A 189 -1.54 -27.86 -17.37
#